data_9195facb07a7985a88d378f249a3dbc9
#
_entry.id   9195facb07a7985a88d378f249a3dbc9
#
_cell.length_a   1.000
_cell.length_b   1.000
_cell.length_c   1.000
_cell.angle_alpha   90.00
_cell.angle_beta   90.00
_cell.angle_gamma   90.00
#
_symmetry.space_group_name_H-M   'P 1'
#
loop_
_entity.id
_entity.type
_entity.pdbx_description
1 polymer ?
#
loop_
_entity_poly.entity_id
_entity_poly.type
_entity_poly.pdbx_seq_one_letter_code
_entity_poly.pdbx_strand_id
1 'polypeptide(L)'
;MELGKKIRALRLKQNKSIEQIAQITGLSKGLISQIERDITGPTVVSLWKIAKALNVTMHYFFDEFEEYNPVVRKNERKKIQLHSNSKNNRSYELLCPNLKKAIEMLWIEINPGECNTDELISHEGEECGVVIKGTLKVLWGSKEYDLNEGDSIYLDSTTPHKYINTGDEVSISIWAMVPPSF
;
A
#
# COMPACT_ATOMS: atom_id res chain seq x y z
N MET A 1 -2.17 -17.73 6.86
CA MET A 1 -1.61 -18.18 8.17
C MET A 1 -2.75 -18.39 9.15
N GLU A 2 -2.76 -19.51 9.88
CA GLU A 2 -3.84 -19.86 10.79
C GLU A 2 -3.89 -18.89 11.98
N LEU A 3 -5.07 -18.59 12.48
CA LEU A 3 -5.35 -17.57 13.51
C LEU A 3 -4.55 -17.79 14.80
N GLY A 4 -4.45 -19.05 15.26
CA GLY A 4 -3.72 -19.39 16.46
C GLY A 4 -2.23 -19.11 16.38
N LYS A 5 -1.62 -19.37 15.22
CA LYS A 5 -0.21 -19.03 14.98
C LYS A 5 0.05 -17.54 15.04
N LYS A 6 -0.89 -16.69 14.56
CA LYS A 6 -0.80 -15.23 14.68
C LYS A 6 -0.85 -14.77 16.14
N ILE A 7 -1.80 -15.32 16.91
CA ILE A 7 -1.93 -15.03 18.35
C ILE A 7 -0.63 -15.37 19.07
N ARG A 8 -0.10 -16.58 18.84
CA ARG A 8 1.16 -17.04 19.45
C ARG A 8 2.34 -16.14 19.09
N ALA A 9 2.49 -15.81 17.80
CA ALA A 9 3.58 -14.96 17.32
C ALA A 9 3.56 -13.57 17.99
N LEU A 10 2.38 -12.94 18.07
CA LEU A 10 2.23 -11.64 18.72
C LEU A 10 2.52 -11.71 20.22
N ARG A 11 2.03 -12.75 20.91
CA ARG A 11 2.32 -12.96 22.33
C ARG A 11 3.83 -13.07 22.60
N LEU A 12 4.52 -13.90 21.82
CA LEU A 12 5.97 -14.07 21.91
C LEU A 12 6.74 -12.80 21.61
N LYS A 13 6.32 -12.05 20.57
CA LYS A 13 6.90 -10.73 20.23
C LYS A 13 6.78 -9.74 21.40
N GLN A 14 5.72 -9.85 22.21
CA GLN A 14 5.52 -9.03 23.40
C GLN A 14 6.14 -9.64 24.67
N ASN A 15 6.90 -10.73 24.57
CA ASN A 15 7.51 -11.46 25.69
C ASN A 15 6.51 -11.87 26.78
N LYS A 16 5.25 -12.16 26.40
CA LYS A 16 4.20 -12.59 27.35
C LYS A 16 4.12 -14.11 27.42
N SER A 17 3.92 -14.64 28.64
CA SER A 17 3.64 -16.05 28.83
C SER A 17 2.14 -16.37 28.61
N ILE A 18 1.82 -17.65 28.40
CA ILE A 18 0.42 -18.12 28.35
C ILE A 18 -0.29 -17.81 29.67
N GLU A 19 0.43 -17.95 30.81
CA GLU A 19 -0.08 -17.63 32.14
C GLU A 19 -0.52 -16.18 32.28
N GLN A 20 0.30 -15.26 31.78
CA GLN A 20 -0.03 -13.83 31.80
C GLN A 20 -1.27 -13.51 30.96
N ILE A 21 -1.39 -14.11 29.77
CA ILE A 21 -2.61 -13.94 28.94
C ILE A 21 -3.81 -14.57 29.65
N ALA A 22 -3.67 -15.75 30.24
CA ALA A 22 -4.75 -16.41 30.99
C ALA A 22 -5.24 -15.54 32.15
N GLN A 23 -4.33 -14.96 32.91
CA GLN A 23 -4.64 -14.07 34.05
C GLN A 23 -5.41 -12.81 33.58
N ILE A 24 -4.96 -12.16 32.50
CA ILE A 24 -5.57 -10.93 31.97
C ILE A 24 -6.95 -11.22 31.36
N THR A 25 -7.11 -12.34 30.65
CA THR A 25 -8.33 -12.67 29.90
C THR A 25 -9.38 -13.41 30.72
N GLY A 26 -8.98 -14.05 31.83
CA GLY A 26 -9.81 -15.00 32.58
C GLY A 26 -10.06 -16.32 31.83
N LEU A 27 -9.33 -16.61 30.77
CA LEU A 27 -9.38 -17.88 30.02
C LEU A 27 -8.40 -18.89 30.65
N SER A 28 -8.71 -20.19 30.54
CA SER A 28 -7.80 -21.21 31.00
C SER A 28 -6.53 -21.29 30.15
N LYS A 29 -5.38 -21.60 30.75
CA LYS A 29 -4.11 -21.83 30.04
C LYS A 29 -4.25 -22.88 28.93
N GLY A 30 -5.02 -23.96 29.22
CA GLY A 30 -5.30 -25.03 28.28
C GLY A 30 -6.02 -24.54 27.04
N LEU A 31 -7.07 -23.69 27.20
CA LEU A 31 -7.81 -23.12 26.10
C LEU A 31 -6.91 -22.21 25.23
N ILE A 32 -6.13 -21.32 25.85
CA ILE A 32 -5.22 -20.44 25.10
C ILE A 32 -4.20 -21.29 24.33
N SER A 33 -3.63 -22.32 24.93
CA SER A 33 -2.68 -23.22 24.27
C SER A 33 -3.32 -23.99 23.10
N GLN A 34 -4.57 -24.40 23.21
CA GLN A 34 -5.30 -25.07 22.13
C GLN A 34 -5.60 -24.12 20.99
N ILE A 35 -6.00 -22.88 21.30
CA ILE A 35 -6.22 -21.82 20.32
C ILE A 35 -4.91 -21.52 19.55
N GLU A 36 -3.80 -21.31 20.26
CA GLU A 36 -2.50 -21.00 19.65
C GLU A 36 -1.95 -22.11 18.74
N ARG A 37 -2.39 -23.35 18.95
CA ARG A 37 -2.03 -24.50 18.11
C ARG A 37 -3.07 -24.80 17.02
N ASP A 38 -4.07 -23.94 16.88
CA ASP A 38 -5.22 -24.13 15.95
C ASP A 38 -5.96 -25.48 16.16
N ILE A 39 -5.93 -26.03 17.38
CA ILE A 39 -6.68 -27.24 17.73
C ILE A 39 -8.15 -26.91 17.95
N THR A 40 -8.44 -25.73 18.50
CA THR A 40 -9.80 -25.19 18.65
C THR A 40 -9.84 -23.75 18.23
N GLY A 41 -10.90 -23.34 17.54
CA GLY A 41 -11.13 -21.95 17.19
C GLY A 41 -11.60 -21.15 18.42
N PRO A 42 -11.13 -19.91 18.62
CA PRO A 42 -11.68 -19.04 19.66
C PRO A 42 -13.12 -18.62 19.30
N THR A 43 -13.96 -18.48 20.32
CA THR A 43 -15.22 -17.74 20.16
C THR A 43 -14.90 -16.24 19.93
N VAL A 44 -15.86 -15.49 19.38
CA VAL A 44 -15.72 -14.04 19.20
C VAL A 44 -15.34 -13.35 20.51
N VAL A 45 -15.95 -13.75 21.64
CA VAL A 45 -15.65 -13.19 22.97
C VAL A 45 -14.23 -13.56 23.43
N SER A 46 -13.81 -14.81 23.21
CA SER A 46 -12.44 -15.23 23.56
C SER A 46 -11.39 -14.51 22.73
N LEU A 47 -11.64 -14.35 21.43
CA LEU A 47 -10.73 -13.61 20.54
C LEU A 47 -10.65 -12.13 20.92
N TRP A 48 -11.77 -11.50 21.26
CA TRP A 48 -11.80 -10.12 21.73
C TRP A 48 -10.99 -9.92 23.01
N LYS A 49 -11.15 -10.84 23.99
CA LYS A 49 -10.36 -10.80 25.23
C LYS A 49 -8.86 -10.95 24.97
N ILE A 50 -8.46 -11.88 24.08
CA ILE A 50 -7.06 -12.09 23.69
C ILE A 50 -6.51 -10.86 22.96
N ALA A 51 -7.26 -10.29 22.04
CA ALA A 51 -6.88 -9.06 21.32
C ALA A 51 -6.60 -7.91 22.30
N LYS A 52 -7.53 -7.70 23.26
CA LYS A 52 -7.37 -6.69 24.30
C LYS A 52 -6.15 -6.94 25.20
N ALA A 53 -5.89 -8.19 25.61
CA ALA A 53 -4.73 -8.58 26.39
C ALA A 53 -3.39 -8.36 25.65
N LEU A 54 -3.43 -8.46 24.33
CA LEU A 54 -2.29 -8.22 23.44
C LEU A 54 -2.24 -6.78 22.88
N ASN A 55 -3.15 -5.90 23.35
CA ASN A 55 -3.23 -4.49 22.94
C ASN A 55 -3.32 -4.28 21.43
N VAL A 56 -4.17 -5.06 20.77
CA VAL A 56 -4.49 -4.95 19.34
C VAL A 56 -6.00 -4.99 19.12
N THR A 57 -6.46 -4.59 17.96
CA THR A 57 -7.86 -4.79 17.53
C THR A 57 -8.08 -6.23 17.10
N MET A 58 -9.34 -6.70 17.10
CA MET A 58 -9.66 -8.03 16.55
C MET A 58 -9.28 -8.13 15.06
N HIS A 59 -9.40 -7.03 14.33
CA HIS A 59 -9.06 -6.93 12.90
C HIS A 59 -7.61 -7.35 12.63
N TYR A 60 -6.69 -7.02 13.54
CA TYR A 60 -5.27 -7.44 13.47
C TYR A 60 -5.10 -8.93 13.17
N PHE A 61 -5.96 -9.80 13.70
CA PHE A 61 -5.84 -11.24 13.50
C PHE A 61 -6.44 -11.73 12.18
N PHE A 62 -7.32 -10.93 11.57
CA PHE A 62 -7.92 -11.24 10.28
C PHE A 62 -7.15 -10.65 9.11
N ASP A 63 -6.30 -9.65 9.38
CA ASP A 63 -5.35 -9.19 8.36
C ASP A 63 -4.47 -10.37 7.94
N GLU A 64 -4.45 -10.64 6.66
CA GLU A 64 -3.47 -11.56 6.09
C GLU A 64 -2.08 -10.94 6.32
N PHE A 65 -1.36 -11.48 7.29
CA PHE A 65 0.09 -11.35 7.29
C PHE A 65 0.60 -12.22 6.13
N GLU A 66 0.46 -11.72 4.92
CA GLU A 66 1.33 -12.20 3.85
C GLU A 66 2.76 -12.06 4.38
N GLU A 67 3.56 -13.11 4.28
CA GLU A 67 5.00 -12.98 4.43
C GLU A 67 5.43 -11.90 3.43
N TYR A 68 5.59 -10.70 3.99
CA TYR A 68 5.81 -9.50 3.23
C TYR A 68 7.25 -9.56 2.72
N ASN A 69 7.41 -9.91 1.44
CA ASN A 69 8.67 -9.68 0.77
C ASN A 69 8.79 -8.18 0.49
N PRO A 70 9.71 -7.46 1.16
CA PRO A 70 9.87 -6.02 0.92
C PRO A 70 10.48 -5.70 -0.44
N VAL A 71 11.01 -6.70 -1.14
CA VAL A 71 11.65 -6.53 -2.45
C VAL A 71 10.63 -6.77 -3.56
N VAL A 72 10.45 -5.78 -4.42
CA VAL A 72 9.70 -5.91 -5.68
C VAL A 72 10.70 -5.99 -6.82
N ARG A 73 10.79 -7.14 -7.47
CA ARG A 73 11.67 -7.31 -8.64
C ARG A 73 11.03 -6.69 -9.88
N LYS A 74 11.83 -6.13 -10.77
CA LYS A 74 11.34 -5.46 -11.99
C LYS A 74 10.35 -6.33 -12.79
N ASN A 75 10.64 -7.62 -12.93
CA ASN A 75 9.81 -8.58 -13.66
C ASN A 75 8.58 -9.07 -12.87
N GLU A 76 8.42 -8.66 -11.61
CA GLU A 76 7.32 -9.06 -10.72
C GLU A 76 6.41 -7.88 -10.36
N ARG A 77 6.65 -6.70 -10.94
CA ARG A 77 5.83 -5.51 -10.70
C ARG A 77 4.39 -5.75 -11.13
N LYS A 78 3.46 -5.42 -10.26
CA LYS A 78 2.03 -5.49 -10.58
C LYS A 78 1.66 -4.30 -11.48
N LYS A 79 0.99 -4.60 -12.60
CA LYS A 79 0.43 -3.55 -13.46
C LYS A 79 -0.95 -3.16 -12.95
N ILE A 80 -1.16 -1.87 -12.76
CA ILE A 80 -2.45 -1.28 -12.43
C ILE A 80 -3.00 -0.68 -13.74
N GLN A 81 -4.16 -1.17 -14.16
CA GLN A 81 -4.86 -0.60 -15.32
C GLN A 81 -5.89 0.40 -14.81
N LEU A 82 -5.73 1.66 -15.16
CA LEU A 82 -6.81 2.63 -15.00
C LEU A 82 -7.89 2.33 -16.04
N HIS A 83 -9.07 1.95 -15.56
CA HIS A 83 -10.24 1.76 -16.42
C HIS A 83 -10.68 3.16 -16.90
N SER A 84 -10.11 3.61 -18.00
CA SER A 84 -10.64 4.75 -18.73
C SER A 84 -11.38 4.22 -19.98
N ASN A 85 -12.44 4.88 -20.37
CA ASN A 85 -13.16 4.60 -21.62
C ASN A 85 -12.31 4.94 -22.88
N SER A 86 -11.05 5.33 -22.68
CA SER A 86 -10.14 5.67 -23.78
C SER A 86 -9.50 4.40 -24.36
N LYS A 87 -9.25 4.44 -25.66
CA LYS A 87 -8.58 3.36 -26.42
C LYS A 87 -7.12 3.12 -26.02
N ASN A 88 -6.56 3.96 -25.14
CA ASN A 88 -5.17 3.89 -24.70
C ASN A 88 -5.07 2.97 -23.47
N ASN A 89 -4.34 1.86 -23.64
CA ASN A 89 -4.12 0.87 -22.62
C ASN A 89 -3.04 1.37 -21.64
N ARG A 90 -3.41 2.35 -20.78
CA ARG A 90 -2.51 2.97 -19.80
C ARG A 90 -2.23 1.98 -18.69
N SER A 91 -0.98 1.72 -18.41
CA SER A 91 -0.57 0.87 -17.30
C SER A 91 0.46 1.55 -16.43
N TYR A 92 0.24 1.47 -15.13
CA TYR A 92 1.23 1.82 -14.12
C TYR A 92 1.83 0.55 -13.53
N GLU A 93 3.11 0.58 -13.19
CA GLU A 93 3.74 -0.52 -12.49
C GLU A 93 3.93 -0.14 -11.02
N LEU A 94 3.39 -0.97 -10.12
CA LEU A 94 3.53 -0.78 -8.68
C LEU A 94 4.95 -1.15 -8.24
N LEU A 95 5.66 -0.20 -7.64
CA LEU A 95 7.01 -0.38 -7.12
C LEU A 95 7.02 -0.82 -5.64
N CYS A 96 5.88 -0.75 -4.97
CA CYS A 96 5.71 -1.27 -3.62
C CYS A 96 4.97 -2.62 -3.64
N PRO A 97 5.16 -3.50 -2.64
CA PRO A 97 4.62 -4.86 -2.68
C PRO A 97 3.10 -4.93 -2.61
N ASN A 98 2.46 -3.93 -1.97
CA ASN A 98 1.02 -3.80 -1.88
C ASN A 98 0.60 -2.37 -1.48
N LEU A 99 -0.69 -2.06 -1.63
CA LEU A 99 -1.29 -0.76 -1.32
C LEU A 99 -1.82 -0.65 0.13
N LYS A 100 -1.60 -1.66 0.97
CA LYS A 100 -2.02 -1.66 2.38
C LYS A 100 -1.05 -0.88 3.30
N LYS A 101 0.02 -0.30 2.74
CA LYS A 101 1.03 0.49 3.46
C LYS A 101 0.76 1.98 3.28
N ALA A 102 1.49 2.80 4.02
CA ALA A 102 1.31 4.25 3.99
C ALA A 102 1.77 4.90 2.68
N ILE A 103 2.70 4.28 1.97
CA ILE A 103 3.29 4.84 0.75
C ILE A 103 2.91 3.96 -0.43
N GLU A 104 2.34 4.57 -1.45
CA GLU A 104 2.24 4.02 -2.79
C GLU A 104 3.42 4.53 -3.61
N MET A 105 3.98 3.67 -4.47
CA MET A 105 5.07 4.05 -5.35
C MET A 105 4.86 3.45 -6.73
N LEU A 106 4.82 4.32 -7.76
CA LEU A 106 4.48 3.97 -9.13
C LEU A 106 5.63 4.27 -10.09
N TRP A 107 5.81 3.39 -11.06
CA TRP A 107 6.54 3.63 -12.29
C TRP A 107 5.52 3.95 -13.37
N ILE A 108 5.67 5.09 -14.02
CA ILE A 108 4.76 5.56 -15.06
C ILE A 108 5.54 5.77 -16.36
N GLU A 109 5.04 5.16 -17.45
CA GLU A 109 5.54 5.38 -18.80
C GLU A 109 4.46 6.06 -19.63
N ILE A 110 4.80 7.16 -20.29
CA ILE A 110 3.90 7.93 -21.13
C ILE A 110 4.54 8.10 -22.51
N ASN A 111 3.84 7.64 -23.56
CA ASN A 111 4.33 7.80 -24.93
C ASN A 111 4.25 9.26 -25.39
N PRO A 112 5.00 9.64 -26.44
CA PRO A 112 4.93 10.98 -27.03
C PRO A 112 3.49 11.40 -27.35
N GLY A 113 3.11 12.60 -26.91
CA GLY A 113 1.77 13.17 -27.12
C GLY A 113 0.66 12.59 -26.26
N GLU A 114 0.96 11.60 -25.42
CA GLU A 114 -0.02 11.00 -24.48
C GLU A 114 0.03 11.66 -23.09
N CYS A 115 -0.95 11.31 -22.27
CA CYS A 115 -1.07 11.78 -20.90
C CYS A 115 -1.44 10.62 -19.94
N ASN A 116 -1.19 10.79 -18.64
CA ASN A 116 -1.51 9.77 -17.65
C ASN A 116 -3.02 9.55 -17.47
N THR A 117 -3.84 10.59 -17.61
CA THR A 117 -5.30 10.56 -17.48
C THR A 117 -5.98 11.39 -18.55
N ASP A 118 -7.25 11.13 -18.85
CA ASP A 118 -7.99 11.93 -19.86
C ASP A 118 -8.36 13.32 -19.30
N GLU A 119 -8.78 13.35 -18.03
CA GLU A 119 -9.18 14.57 -17.32
C GLU A 119 -8.16 14.87 -16.20
N LEU A 120 -8.23 16.08 -15.64
CA LEU A 120 -7.53 16.41 -14.40
C LEU A 120 -8.11 15.56 -13.28
N ILE A 121 -7.24 14.93 -12.51
CA ILE A 121 -7.61 14.13 -11.33
C ILE A 121 -7.21 14.85 -10.05
N SER A 122 -7.91 14.57 -8.98
CA SER A 122 -7.52 14.96 -7.62
C SER A 122 -7.83 13.84 -6.65
N HIS A 123 -7.00 13.69 -5.63
CA HIS A 123 -7.19 12.73 -4.55
C HIS A 123 -6.63 13.28 -3.25
N GLU A 124 -6.95 12.64 -2.14
CA GLU A 124 -6.42 13.00 -0.83
C GLU A 124 -4.91 12.77 -0.76
N GLY A 125 -4.19 13.66 -0.06
CA GLY A 125 -2.79 13.49 0.25
C GLY A 125 -1.83 14.29 -0.60
N GLU A 126 -0.62 13.80 -0.65
CA GLU A 126 0.52 14.46 -1.28
C GLU A 126 1.28 13.47 -2.14
N GLU A 127 1.93 13.97 -3.18
CA GLU A 127 2.75 13.17 -4.06
C GLU A 127 4.03 13.88 -4.45
N CYS A 128 5.08 13.07 -4.65
CA CYS A 128 6.38 13.54 -5.12
C CYS A 128 6.81 12.69 -6.32
N GLY A 129 7.16 13.36 -7.41
CA GLY A 129 7.59 12.71 -8.64
C GLY A 129 8.98 13.12 -9.07
N VAL A 130 9.67 12.21 -9.78
CA VAL A 130 10.96 12.48 -10.43
C VAL A 130 10.93 11.91 -11.84
N VAL A 131 11.41 12.67 -12.82
CA VAL A 131 11.57 12.23 -14.20
C VAL A 131 12.88 11.44 -14.31
N ILE A 132 12.76 10.18 -14.73
CA ILE A 132 13.90 9.26 -14.89
C ILE A 132 14.44 9.28 -16.32
N LYS A 133 13.55 9.56 -17.30
CA LYS A 133 13.92 9.64 -18.71
C LYS A 133 12.95 10.52 -19.46
N GLY A 134 13.46 11.29 -20.44
CA GLY A 134 12.66 12.17 -21.30
C GLY A 134 12.20 13.44 -20.60
N THR A 135 11.04 13.94 -21.00
CA THR A 135 10.44 15.18 -20.46
C THR A 135 9.02 14.91 -20.00
N LEU A 136 8.55 15.71 -19.04
CA LEU A 136 7.19 15.59 -18.52
C LEU A 136 6.61 16.97 -18.23
N LYS A 137 5.46 17.29 -18.81
CA LYS A 137 4.67 18.45 -18.42
C LYS A 137 3.70 18.05 -17.31
N VAL A 138 3.69 18.78 -16.21
CA VAL A 138 2.74 18.62 -15.10
C VAL A 138 1.78 19.80 -15.09
N LEU A 139 0.49 19.51 -15.26
CA LEU A 139 -0.59 20.48 -15.00
C LEU A 139 -1.00 20.34 -13.54
N TRP A 140 -1.01 21.44 -12.78
CA TRP A 140 -1.40 21.45 -11.37
C TRP A 140 -2.21 22.71 -11.06
N GLY A 141 -3.51 22.56 -10.91
CA GLY A 141 -4.46 23.65 -10.86
C GLY A 141 -4.41 24.49 -12.14
N SER A 142 -4.08 25.78 -11.99
CA SER A 142 -3.89 26.71 -13.11
C SER A 142 -2.44 26.87 -13.58
N LYS A 143 -1.51 26.08 -13.00
CA LYS A 143 -0.08 26.17 -13.30
C LYS A 143 0.39 25.02 -14.15
N GLU A 144 1.43 25.26 -14.95
CA GLU A 144 2.10 24.27 -15.75
C GLU A 144 3.59 24.25 -15.40
N TYR A 145 4.16 23.05 -15.34
CA TYR A 145 5.57 22.84 -15.06
C TYR A 145 6.14 21.87 -16.10
N ASP A 146 7.18 22.31 -16.80
CA ASP A 146 7.96 21.46 -17.69
C ASP A 146 9.16 20.90 -16.93
N LEU A 147 9.24 19.58 -16.83
CA LEU A 147 10.28 18.84 -16.12
C LEU A 147 11.15 18.10 -17.13
N ASN A 148 12.46 18.18 -16.94
CA ASN A 148 13.45 17.42 -17.67
C ASN A 148 13.93 16.21 -16.86
N GLU A 149 14.70 15.33 -17.49
CA GLU A 149 15.35 14.21 -16.82
C GLU A 149 16.15 14.68 -15.59
N GLY A 150 15.89 14.06 -14.44
CA GLY A 150 16.45 14.40 -13.14
C GLY A 150 15.67 15.43 -12.34
N ASP A 151 14.74 16.17 -12.95
CA ASP A 151 13.89 17.11 -12.22
C ASP A 151 12.88 16.38 -11.35
N SER A 152 12.51 16.99 -10.22
CA SER A 152 11.49 16.49 -9.31
C SER A 152 10.46 17.57 -8.99
N ILE A 153 9.26 17.14 -8.65
CA ILE A 153 8.15 18.00 -8.25
C ILE A 153 7.43 17.42 -7.04
N TYR A 154 6.91 18.28 -6.19
CA TYR A 154 6.09 17.93 -5.03
C TYR A 154 4.72 18.61 -5.16
N LEU A 155 3.64 17.85 -4.99
CA LEU A 155 2.28 18.30 -5.22
C LEU A 155 1.40 18.01 -3.99
N ASP A 156 0.52 18.94 -3.66
CA ASP A 156 -0.71 18.67 -2.91
C ASP A 156 -1.72 18.09 -3.91
N SER A 157 -2.03 16.80 -3.75
CA SER A 157 -2.84 16.02 -4.70
C SER A 157 -4.34 16.36 -4.63
N THR A 158 -4.77 17.16 -3.65
CA THR A 158 -6.14 17.72 -3.59
C THR A 158 -6.39 18.76 -4.68
N THR A 159 -5.30 19.36 -5.21
CA THR A 159 -5.36 20.24 -6.38
C THR A 159 -5.43 19.40 -7.66
N PRO A 160 -6.41 19.66 -8.56
CA PRO A 160 -6.52 18.92 -9.82
C PRO A 160 -5.23 18.95 -10.63
N HIS A 161 -4.77 17.77 -11.06
CA HIS A 161 -3.48 17.63 -11.74
C HIS A 161 -3.50 16.56 -12.84
N LYS A 162 -2.49 16.60 -13.72
CA LYS A 162 -2.32 15.69 -14.85
C LYS A 162 -0.88 15.74 -15.37
N TYR A 163 -0.41 14.62 -15.89
CA TYR A 163 0.93 14.50 -16.51
C TYR A 163 0.81 14.27 -18.00
N ILE A 164 1.61 14.98 -18.78
CA ILE A 164 1.59 14.94 -20.24
C ILE A 164 3.02 14.78 -20.74
N ASN A 165 3.25 13.83 -21.63
CA ASN A 165 4.50 13.78 -22.36
C ASN A 165 4.41 14.67 -23.60
N THR A 166 5.09 15.81 -23.56
CA THR A 166 5.18 16.76 -24.68
C THR A 166 6.44 16.57 -25.53
N GLY A 167 7.30 15.61 -25.16
CA GLY A 167 8.51 15.26 -25.89
C GLY A 167 8.26 14.32 -27.07
N ASP A 168 9.32 13.90 -27.72
CA ASP A 168 9.34 13.03 -28.89
C ASP A 168 9.78 11.59 -28.57
N GLU A 169 10.20 11.33 -27.32
CA GLU A 169 10.50 9.99 -26.80
C GLU A 169 9.62 9.63 -25.61
N VAL A 170 9.62 8.35 -25.20
CA VAL A 170 8.88 7.89 -24.02
C VAL A 170 9.39 8.59 -22.75
N SER A 171 8.47 9.24 -22.04
CA SER A 171 8.71 9.80 -20.71
C SER A 171 8.56 8.72 -19.65
N ILE A 172 9.53 8.61 -18.76
CA ILE A 172 9.52 7.68 -17.61
C ILE A 172 9.66 8.48 -16.34
N SER A 173 8.73 8.27 -15.41
CA SER A 173 8.74 8.94 -14.11
C SER A 173 8.42 7.98 -12.98
N ILE A 174 8.91 8.29 -11.78
CA ILE A 174 8.57 7.58 -10.53
C ILE A 174 7.83 8.54 -9.64
N TRP A 175 6.73 8.07 -9.06
CA TRP A 175 5.87 8.84 -8.16
C TRP A 175 5.68 8.12 -6.85
N ALA A 176 5.79 8.85 -5.74
CA ALA A 176 5.47 8.38 -4.40
C ALA A 176 4.28 9.18 -3.86
N MET A 177 3.28 8.51 -3.32
CA MET A 177 2.01 9.10 -2.84
C MET A 177 1.68 8.65 -1.43
N VAL A 178 1.13 9.55 -0.63
CA VAL A 178 0.67 9.31 0.74
C VAL A 178 -0.63 10.08 0.98
N PRO A 179 -1.75 9.41 1.34
CA PRO A 179 -1.94 7.96 1.35
C PRO A 179 -1.98 7.36 -0.06
N PRO A 180 -1.95 6.03 -0.22
CA PRO A 180 -2.19 5.37 -1.50
C PRO A 180 -3.52 5.82 -2.11
N SER A 181 -3.50 6.04 -3.44
CA SER A 181 -4.65 6.56 -4.20
C SER A 181 -5.44 5.47 -4.93
N PHE A 182 -4.91 4.22 -4.99
CA PHE A 182 -5.54 3.06 -5.61
C PHE A 182 -6.01 2.00 -4.62
#